data_929be6f281607a842f99a08cfb931225
#
_entry.id   929be6f281607a842f99a08cfb931225
#
_cell.length_a   1.000
_cell.length_b   1.000
_cell.length_c   1.000
_cell.angle_alpha   90.00
_cell.angle_beta   90.00
_cell.angle_gamma   90.00
#
_symmetry.space_group_name_H-M   'P 1'
#
loop_
_entity.id
_entity.type
_entity.pdbx_description
1 polymer ?
#
loop_
_entity_poly.entity_id
_entity_poly.type
_entity_poly.pdbx_seq_one_letter_code
_entity_poly.pdbx_strand_id
1 'polypeptide(L)'
;MTYSLNTIVLEPLSKNKPKNAVILCHGYGGDGNDISILANYWKAHLPDTIFICPDAPEKCAASPTGFQWFDLMDQTPEQILAKSLVAENKLNKLIDEVKEKNNLKASEIIIGGFSQGCMLTLQTGIKRKDKINSVIGYSGRIIDTDHLSKNINSRPNVILMHGDIDQIVTIDSFLEAKEFFGKNNYEIETKVFKKCEHRIPTEGSSLGLQFIKKHFNL
;
A
#
# COMPACT_ATOMS: atom_id res chain seq x y z
N MET A 1 -18.00 -1.89 12.62
CA MET A 1 -18.01 -0.56 11.95
C MET A 1 -17.99 -0.78 10.44
N THR A 2 -18.82 -0.09 9.67
CA THR A 2 -18.85 -0.20 8.21
C THR A 2 -17.97 0.89 7.59
N TYR A 3 -17.07 0.51 6.71
CA TYR A 3 -16.26 1.42 5.89
C TYR A 3 -16.88 1.57 4.49
N SER A 4 -16.43 2.54 3.71
CA SER A 4 -16.90 2.77 2.34
C SER A 4 -16.47 1.67 1.34
N LEU A 5 -15.45 0.91 1.68
CA LEU A 5 -15.07 -0.33 1.01
C LEU A 5 -15.39 -1.52 1.93
N ASN A 6 -15.68 -2.69 1.35
CA ASN A 6 -15.72 -3.92 2.13
C ASN A 6 -14.33 -4.19 2.70
N THR A 7 -14.20 -4.49 3.98
CA THR A 7 -12.90 -4.58 4.65
C THR A 7 -12.83 -5.74 5.63
N ILE A 8 -11.72 -6.44 5.64
CA ILE A 8 -11.32 -7.28 6.76
C ILE A 8 -10.67 -6.38 7.80
N VAL A 9 -11.19 -6.40 9.02
CA VAL A 9 -10.67 -5.60 10.14
C VAL A 9 -10.11 -6.55 11.19
N LEU A 10 -8.85 -6.32 11.57
CA LEU A 10 -8.24 -6.98 12.73
C LEU A 10 -8.10 -5.93 13.84
N GLU A 11 -8.96 -6.06 14.83
CA GLU A 11 -8.96 -5.18 16.00
C GLU A 11 -7.67 -5.35 16.83
N PRO A 12 -7.26 -4.34 17.62
CA PRO A 12 -6.11 -4.40 18.49
C PRO A 12 -6.17 -5.60 19.45
N LEU A 13 -5.07 -6.36 19.56
CA LEU A 13 -4.97 -7.49 20.50
C LEU A 13 -5.05 -7.04 21.95
N SER A 14 -4.62 -5.82 22.26
CA SER A 14 -4.73 -5.22 23.60
C SER A 14 -6.17 -4.97 24.02
N LYS A 15 -7.14 -5.04 23.10
CA LYS A 15 -8.56 -4.68 23.31
C LYS A 15 -8.78 -3.21 23.71
N ASN A 16 -7.74 -2.38 23.67
CA ASN A 16 -7.81 -0.94 23.87
C ASN A 16 -8.20 -0.23 22.56
N LYS A 17 -8.49 1.06 22.67
CA LYS A 17 -8.57 1.91 21.47
C LYS A 17 -7.24 1.86 20.71
N PRO A 18 -7.27 1.74 19.38
CA PRO A 18 -6.04 1.68 18.60
C PRO A 18 -5.23 2.98 18.77
N LYS A 19 -3.91 2.83 18.90
CA LYS A 19 -2.97 3.95 18.91
C LYS A 19 -2.49 4.31 17.51
N ASN A 20 -2.63 3.37 16.58
CA ASN A 20 -2.23 3.53 15.19
C ASN A 20 -2.98 2.54 14.29
N ALA A 21 -2.92 2.77 12.98
CA ALA A 21 -3.56 1.93 11.99
C ALA A 21 -2.60 1.55 10.86
N VAL A 22 -2.75 0.32 10.34
CA VAL A 22 -2.09 -0.13 9.11
C VAL A 22 -3.17 -0.55 8.11
N ILE A 23 -3.20 0.10 6.95
CA ILE A 23 -4.11 -0.21 5.85
C ILE A 23 -3.32 -0.98 4.79
N LEU A 24 -3.77 -2.17 4.41
CA LEU A 24 -3.07 -3.05 3.46
C LEU A 24 -3.92 -3.29 2.21
N CYS A 25 -3.39 -2.92 1.04
CA CYS A 25 -4.04 -3.04 -0.26
C CYS A 25 -3.51 -4.25 -1.03
N HIS A 26 -4.40 -5.15 -1.44
CA HIS A 26 -4.07 -6.36 -2.20
C HIS A 26 -3.67 -6.05 -3.66
N GLY A 27 -3.10 -7.04 -4.34
CA GLY A 27 -2.77 -6.99 -5.77
C GLY A 27 -3.98 -7.21 -6.68
N TYR A 28 -3.76 -7.07 -7.99
CA TYR A 28 -4.77 -7.32 -9.03
C TYR A 28 -5.29 -8.76 -8.95
N GLY A 29 -6.61 -8.91 -8.90
CA GLY A 29 -7.28 -10.22 -8.78
C GLY A 29 -7.30 -10.85 -7.40
N GLY A 30 -6.73 -10.18 -6.38
CA GLY A 30 -6.81 -10.58 -4.98
C GLY A 30 -8.00 -9.96 -4.23
N ASP A 31 -7.99 -10.08 -2.91
CA ASP A 31 -8.98 -9.50 -2.00
C ASP A 31 -8.36 -9.12 -0.64
N GLY A 32 -9.20 -8.61 0.26
CA GLY A 32 -8.78 -8.24 1.61
C GLY A 32 -8.29 -9.43 2.44
N ASN A 33 -8.80 -10.65 2.20
CA ASN A 33 -8.34 -11.84 2.91
C ASN A 33 -6.91 -12.20 2.52
N ASP A 34 -6.57 -12.11 1.24
CA ASP A 34 -5.23 -12.42 0.75
C ASP A 34 -4.17 -11.57 1.44
N ILE A 35 -4.37 -10.26 1.48
CA ILE A 35 -3.40 -9.35 2.09
C ILE A 35 -3.45 -9.35 3.62
N SER A 36 -4.57 -9.77 4.22
CA SER A 36 -4.72 -9.87 5.67
C SER A 36 -3.78 -10.89 6.31
N ILE A 37 -3.19 -11.79 5.52
CA ILE A 37 -2.15 -12.73 5.97
C ILE A 37 -0.99 -11.96 6.61
N LEU A 38 -0.55 -10.84 6.03
CA LEU A 38 0.48 -9.99 6.64
C LEU A 38 0.03 -9.45 8.00
N ALA A 39 -1.18 -8.91 8.06
CA ALA A 39 -1.75 -8.36 9.30
C ALA A 39 -1.83 -9.45 10.40
N ASN A 40 -2.18 -10.68 10.03
CA ASN A 40 -2.23 -11.80 10.98
C ASN A 40 -0.85 -12.15 11.56
N TYR A 41 0.22 -12.06 10.77
CA TYR A 41 1.59 -12.25 11.27
C TYR A 41 2.04 -11.07 12.14
N TRP A 42 1.66 -9.85 11.80
CA TRP A 42 2.16 -8.64 12.45
C TRP A 42 1.45 -8.28 13.74
N LYS A 43 0.15 -8.63 13.87
CA LYS A 43 -0.69 -8.20 15.01
C LYS A 43 -0.15 -8.60 16.39
N ALA A 44 0.54 -9.75 16.49
CA ALA A 44 1.14 -10.19 17.75
C ALA A 44 2.29 -9.28 18.21
N HIS A 45 2.93 -8.61 17.27
CA HIS A 45 4.05 -7.68 17.49
C HIS A 45 3.61 -6.22 17.59
N LEU A 46 2.34 -5.94 17.28
CA LEU A 46 1.73 -4.61 17.21
C LEU A 46 0.37 -4.62 17.94
N PRO A 47 0.36 -4.88 19.26
CA PRO A 47 -0.86 -5.19 20.00
C PRO A 47 -1.88 -4.04 20.07
N ASP A 48 -1.45 -2.79 19.91
CA ASP A 48 -2.29 -1.59 19.92
C ASP A 48 -2.64 -1.07 18.52
N THR A 49 -2.35 -1.85 17.47
CA THR A 49 -2.60 -1.48 16.07
C THR A 49 -3.89 -2.11 15.56
N ILE A 50 -4.72 -1.30 14.88
CA ILE A 50 -5.81 -1.81 14.05
C ILE A 50 -5.32 -2.02 12.62
N PHE A 51 -5.66 -3.17 12.03
CA PHE A 51 -5.35 -3.46 10.64
C PHE A 51 -6.62 -3.43 9.80
N ILE A 52 -6.55 -2.79 8.65
CA ILE A 52 -7.66 -2.61 7.70
C ILE A 52 -7.20 -3.16 6.35
N CYS A 53 -7.86 -4.22 5.88
CA CYS A 53 -7.54 -4.86 4.60
C CYS A 53 -8.79 -4.77 3.70
N PRO A 54 -8.91 -3.72 2.89
CA PRO A 54 -10.07 -3.54 2.03
C PRO A 54 -10.03 -4.44 0.80
N ASP A 55 -11.22 -4.84 0.33
CA ASP A 55 -11.41 -5.24 -1.06
C ASP A 55 -11.33 -4.01 -1.95
N ALA A 56 -10.70 -4.15 -3.11
CA ALA A 56 -10.73 -3.11 -4.13
C ALA A 56 -12.16 -2.90 -4.68
N PRO A 57 -12.45 -1.72 -5.23
CA PRO A 57 -13.84 -1.35 -5.53
C PRO A 57 -14.47 -2.06 -6.73
N GLU A 58 -13.68 -2.69 -7.59
CA GLU A 58 -14.14 -3.30 -8.83
C GLU A 58 -13.90 -4.81 -8.82
N LYS A 59 -14.84 -5.57 -9.40
CA LYS A 59 -14.60 -7.00 -9.69
C LYS A 59 -13.52 -7.13 -10.75
N CYS A 60 -12.60 -8.07 -10.56
CA CYS A 60 -11.54 -8.32 -11.52
C CYS A 60 -11.99 -9.30 -12.60
N ALA A 61 -11.91 -8.89 -13.87
CA ALA A 61 -12.27 -9.76 -14.99
C ALA A 61 -11.37 -10.99 -15.12
N ALA A 62 -10.12 -10.88 -14.67
CA ALA A 62 -9.13 -11.97 -14.71
C ALA A 62 -9.22 -12.94 -13.52
N SER A 63 -10.11 -12.68 -12.54
CA SER A 63 -10.25 -13.51 -11.35
C SER A 63 -11.74 -13.68 -10.99
N PRO A 64 -12.27 -14.92 -10.89
CA PRO A 64 -13.70 -15.14 -10.65
C PRO A 64 -14.20 -14.55 -9.32
N THR A 65 -13.35 -14.48 -8.31
CA THR A 65 -13.70 -14.05 -6.95
C THR A 65 -12.99 -12.78 -6.50
N GLY A 66 -11.95 -12.37 -7.24
CA GLY A 66 -11.06 -11.28 -6.86
C GLY A 66 -11.53 -9.90 -7.33
N PHE A 67 -10.77 -8.90 -6.89
CA PHE A 67 -11.05 -7.50 -7.13
C PHE A 67 -9.85 -6.80 -7.77
N GLN A 68 -10.09 -5.62 -8.31
CA GLN A 68 -9.07 -4.74 -8.89
C GLN A 68 -9.30 -3.30 -8.43
N TRP A 69 -8.21 -2.58 -8.21
CA TRP A 69 -8.28 -1.16 -7.88
C TRP A 69 -8.66 -0.35 -9.12
N PHE A 70 -8.13 -0.74 -10.25
CA PHE A 70 -8.43 -0.21 -11.57
C PHE A 70 -8.10 -1.25 -12.63
N ASP A 71 -8.77 -1.18 -13.76
CA ASP A 71 -8.54 -2.10 -14.87
C ASP A 71 -7.18 -1.85 -15.53
N LEU A 72 -6.43 -2.96 -15.77
CA LEU A 72 -5.11 -2.95 -16.41
C LEU A 72 -5.14 -3.59 -17.81
N MET A 73 -6.26 -4.22 -18.20
CA MET A 73 -6.36 -4.94 -19.47
C MET A 73 -6.71 -3.99 -20.61
N ASP A 74 -5.94 -4.11 -21.70
CA ASP A 74 -6.18 -3.36 -22.94
C ASP A 74 -6.29 -1.83 -22.76
N GLN A 75 -5.56 -1.27 -21.76
CA GLN A 75 -5.60 0.16 -21.42
C GLN A 75 -4.34 0.89 -21.91
N THR A 76 -4.53 2.13 -22.38
CA THR A 76 -3.39 3.03 -22.58
C THR A 76 -2.87 3.56 -21.23
N PRO A 77 -1.62 4.05 -21.15
CA PRO A 77 -1.09 4.66 -19.93
C PRO A 77 -2.00 5.77 -19.36
N GLU A 78 -2.58 6.61 -20.22
CA GLU A 78 -3.49 7.69 -19.82
C GLU A 78 -4.79 7.16 -19.22
N GLN A 79 -5.33 6.07 -19.78
CA GLN A 79 -6.52 5.41 -19.23
C GLN A 79 -6.24 4.76 -17.88
N ILE A 80 -5.07 4.11 -17.75
CA ILE A 80 -4.62 3.55 -16.45
C ILE A 80 -4.51 4.66 -15.41
N LEU A 81 -3.87 5.78 -15.74
CA LEU A 81 -3.77 6.94 -14.86
C LEU A 81 -5.16 7.44 -14.46
N ALA A 82 -6.04 7.69 -15.42
CA ALA A 82 -7.38 8.22 -15.16
C ALA A 82 -8.19 7.30 -14.22
N LYS A 83 -8.16 5.98 -14.46
CA LYS A 83 -8.84 4.98 -13.61
C LYS A 83 -8.19 4.90 -12.22
N SER A 84 -6.86 4.99 -12.14
CA SER A 84 -6.14 4.98 -10.86
C SER A 84 -6.49 6.17 -9.97
N LEU A 85 -6.77 7.35 -10.57
CA LEU A 85 -7.22 8.53 -9.82
C LEU A 85 -8.60 8.32 -9.16
N VAL A 86 -9.48 7.56 -9.80
CA VAL A 86 -10.78 7.18 -9.20
C VAL A 86 -10.55 6.25 -7.99
N ALA A 87 -9.67 5.25 -8.14
CA ALA A 87 -9.31 4.34 -7.05
C ALA A 87 -8.59 5.08 -5.90
N GLU A 88 -7.72 6.03 -6.23
CA GLU A 88 -7.06 6.90 -5.25
C GLU A 88 -8.06 7.66 -4.39
N ASN A 89 -9.11 8.23 -4.99
CA ASN A 89 -10.16 8.92 -4.23
C ASN A 89 -10.89 7.98 -3.26
N LYS A 90 -11.13 6.73 -3.65
CA LYS A 90 -11.75 5.72 -2.78
C LYS A 90 -10.82 5.32 -1.62
N LEU A 91 -9.52 5.14 -1.89
CA LEU A 91 -8.55 4.85 -0.83
C LEU A 91 -8.37 6.05 0.10
N ASN A 92 -8.34 7.28 -0.43
CA ASN A 92 -8.29 8.50 0.37
C ASN A 92 -9.48 8.59 1.33
N LYS A 93 -10.69 8.31 0.83
CA LYS A 93 -11.90 8.28 1.66
C LYS A 93 -11.79 7.22 2.77
N LEU A 94 -11.31 6.02 2.46
CA LEU A 94 -11.10 4.98 3.46
C LEU A 94 -10.09 5.41 4.53
N ILE A 95 -8.97 6.04 4.15
CA ILE A 95 -7.96 6.56 5.09
C ILE A 95 -8.61 7.59 6.04
N ASP A 96 -9.43 8.50 5.51
CA ASP A 96 -10.12 9.50 6.33
C ASP A 96 -11.16 8.86 7.26
N GLU A 97 -11.90 7.87 6.79
CA GLU A 97 -12.83 7.09 7.65
C GLU A 97 -12.09 6.34 8.77
N VAL A 98 -10.93 5.74 8.48
CA VAL A 98 -10.11 5.06 9.50
C VAL A 98 -9.61 6.06 10.53
N LYS A 99 -9.12 7.22 10.08
CA LYS A 99 -8.68 8.32 10.95
C LYS A 99 -9.79 8.78 11.90
N GLU A 100 -10.96 9.08 11.35
CA GLU A 100 -12.09 9.61 12.11
C GLU A 100 -12.66 8.59 13.09
N LYS A 101 -12.95 7.38 12.64
CA LYS A 101 -13.58 6.33 13.46
C LYS A 101 -12.72 5.85 14.61
N ASN A 102 -11.40 5.90 14.45
CA ASN A 102 -10.46 5.47 15.47
C ASN A 102 -9.85 6.65 16.26
N ASN A 103 -10.24 7.90 15.94
CA ASN A 103 -9.70 9.12 16.53
C ASN A 103 -8.16 9.18 16.39
N LEU A 104 -7.65 8.86 15.21
CA LEU A 104 -6.23 8.86 14.87
C LEU A 104 -5.85 10.11 14.07
N LYS A 105 -4.58 10.51 14.18
CA LYS A 105 -3.97 11.49 13.28
C LYS A 105 -3.45 10.78 12.03
N ALA A 106 -3.27 11.52 10.94
CA ALA A 106 -2.64 10.97 9.73
C ALA A 106 -1.25 10.40 10.00
N SER A 107 -0.46 11.03 10.88
CA SER A 107 0.85 10.56 11.32
C SER A 107 0.84 9.24 12.13
N GLU A 108 -0.33 8.73 12.49
CA GLU A 108 -0.54 7.45 13.18
C GLU A 108 -1.06 6.37 12.21
N ILE A 109 -1.04 6.64 10.88
CA ILE A 109 -1.51 5.73 9.83
C ILE A 109 -0.35 5.38 8.90
N ILE A 110 -0.16 4.09 8.68
CA ILE A 110 0.70 3.54 7.62
C ILE A 110 -0.19 2.88 6.58
N ILE A 111 0.10 3.08 5.30
CA ILE A 111 -0.53 2.34 4.22
C ILE A 111 0.51 1.44 3.56
N GLY A 112 0.09 0.26 3.13
CA GLY A 112 0.97 -0.66 2.42
C GLY A 112 0.22 -1.39 1.31
N GLY A 113 0.94 -1.92 0.34
CA GLY A 113 0.31 -2.65 -0.74
C GLY A 113 1.26 -3.57 -1.48
N PHE A 114 0.65 -4.55 -2.14
CA PHE A 114 1.32 -5.49 -3.02
C PHE A 114 0.88 -5.27 -4.47
N SER A 115 1.84 -5.30 -5.41
CA SER A 115 1.56 -5.21 -6.86
C SER A 115 0.71 -3.96 -7.19
N GLN A 116 -0.50 -4.12 -7.71
CA GLN A 116 -1.41 -3.01 -7.97
C GLN A 116 -1.74 -2.21 -6.71
N GLY A 117 -1.88 -2.85 -5.55
CA GLY A 117 -2.05 -2.16 -4.27
C GLY A 117 -0.84 -1.30 -3.90
N CYS A 118 0.39 -1.72 -4.24
CA CYS A 118 1.59 -0.90 -4.08
C CYS A 118 1.55 0.34 -4.98
N MET A 119 1.17 0.17 -6.25
CA MET A 119 1.03 1.30 -7.19
C MET A 119 0.10 2.38 -6.64
N LEU A 120 -1.05 1.95 -6.15
CA LEU A 120 -2.07 2.84 -5.60
C LEU A 120 -1.62 3.51 -4.30
N THR A 121 -1.02 2.76 -3.37
CA THR A 121 -0.59 3.31 -2.07
C THR A 121 0.56 4.30 -2.21
N LEU A 122 1.49 4.10 -3.15
CA LEU A 122 2.53 5.08 -3.47
C LEU A 122 1.91 6.39 -3.97
N GLN A 123 1.04 6.30 -4.99
CA GLN A 123 0.35 7.47 -5.55
C GLN A 123 -0.44 8.21 -4.47
N THR A 124 -1.28 7.49 -3.72
CA THR A 124 -2.13 8.07 -2.68
C THR A 124 -1.31 8.73 -1.57
N GLY A 125 -0.34 8.01 -1.00
CA GLY A 125 0.43 8.48 0.15
C GLY A 125 1.24 9.74 -0.13
N ILE A 126 1.83 9.84 -1.33
CA ILE A 126 2.68 10.96 -1.74
C ILE A 126 1.84 12.20 -2.12
N LYS A 127 0.67 11.99 -2.69
CA LYS A 127 -0.24 13.07 -3.13
C LYS A 127 -1.12 13.63 -2.02
N ARG A 128 -1.26 12.94 -0.88
CA ARG A 128 -2.05 13.47 0.24
C ARG A 128 -1.41 14.73 0.83
N LYS A 129 -2.22 15.77 1.10
CA LYS A 129 -1.79 16.97 1.82
C LYS A 129 -1.62 16.68 3.32
N ASP A 130 -2.53 15.88 3.88
CA ASP A 130 -2.48 15.39 5.26
C ASP A 130 -1.50 14.21 5.33
N LYS A 131 -0.24 14.51 5.66
CA LYS A 131 0.88 13.55 5.61
C LYS A 131 0.63 12.36 6.52
N ILE A 132 0.48 11.18 5.94
CA ILE A 132 0.49 9.90 6.68
C ILE A 132 1.91 9.57 7.17
N ASN A 133 2.02 8.62 8.09
CA ASN A 133 3.31 8.21 8.65
C ASN A 133 4.24 7.63 7.58
N SER A 134 3.78 6.56 6.92
CA SER A 134 4.64 5.80 6.00
C SER A 134 3.86 5.07 4.91
N VAL A 135 4.58 4.68 3.85
CA VAL A 135 4.11 3.80 2.77
C VAL A 135 5.02 2.59 2.66
N ILE A 136 4.43 1.39 2.58
CA ILE A 136 5.14 0.13 2.37
C ILE A 136 4.73 -0.44 1.01
N GLY A 137 5.69 -0.54 0.08
CA GLY A 137 5.44 -1.06 -1.26
C GLY A 137 6.15 -2.38 -1.52
N TYR A 138 5.38 -3.38 -1.99
CA TYR A 138 5.88 -4.67 -2.44
C TYR A 138 5.59 -4.88 -3.91
N SER A 139 6.61 -5.16 -4.72
CA SER A 139 6.51 -5.59 -6.12
C SER A 139 5.55 -4.73 -6.97
N GLY A 140 5.63 -3.42 -6.82
CA GLY A 140 4.82 -2.46 -7.57
C GLY A 140 5.66 -1.52 -8.42
N ARG A 141 5.01 -0.54 -9.04
CA ARG A 141 5.64 0.52 -9.84
C ARG A 141 4.95 1.86 -9.61
N ILE A 142 5.56 2.94 -10.02
CA ILE A 142 4.90 4.23 -10.15
C ILE A 142 4.01 4.18 -11.40
N ILE A 143 2.76 4.62 -11.28
CA ILE A 143 1.78 4.56 -12.39
C ILE A 143 2.18 5.53 -13.50
N ASP A 144 2.49 6.77 -13.12
CA ASP A 144 2.91 7.83 -14.02
C ASP A 144 3.87 8.76 -13.26
N THR A 145 5.13 8.77 -13.68
CA THR A 145 6.20 9.52 -13.01
C THR A 145 6.03 11.03 -13.17
N ASP A 146 5.58 11.50 -14.34
CA ASP A 146 5.40 12.92 -14.62
C ASP A 146 4.21 13.48 -13.84
N HIS A 147 3.11 12.74 -13.80
CA HIS A 147 1.95 13.10 -13.00
C HIS A 147 2.31 13.14 -11.51
N LEU A 148 2.98 12.10 -11.00
CA LEU A 148 3.33 12.03 -9.58
C LEU A 148 4.31 13.12 -9.18
N SER A 149 5.32 13.42 -10.00
CA SER A 149 6.31 14.48 -9.75
C SER A 149 5.66 15.86 -9.56
N LYS A 150 4.66 16.18 -10.38
CA LYS A 150 3.90 17.43 -10.31
C LYS A 150 2.92 17.49 -9.11
N ASN A 151 2.68 16.38 -8.45
CA ASN A 151 1.67 16.24 -7.40
C ASN A 151 2.24 15.72 -6.06
N ILE A 152 3.53 15.87 -5.80
CA ILE A 152 4.13 15.56 -4.49
C ILE A 152 3.66 16.62 -3.50
N ASN A 153 2.66 16.29 -2.68
CA ASN A 153 2.11 17.19 -1.66
C ASN A 153 2.64 16.90 -0.25
N SER A 154 3.12 15.67 -0.02
CA SER A 154 3.74 15.29 1.24
C SER A 154 4.85 14.25 1.01
N ARG A 155 5.67 14.03 2.04
CA ARG A 155 6.79 13.09 2.00
C ARG A 155 6.69 12.14 3.21
N PRO A 156 5.78 11.15 3.20
CA PRO A 156 5.80 10.07 4.19
C PRO A 156 7.08 9.26 4.08
N ASN A 157 7.45 8.50 5.12
CA ASN A 157 8.54 7.55 4.98
C ASN A 157 8.12 6.45 3.99
N VAL A 158 9.03 6.00 3.13
CA VAL A 158 8.72 4.98 2.11
C VAL A 158 9.74 3.86 2.18
N ILE A 159 9.26 2.63 2.14
CA ILE A 159 10.08 1.46 1.84
C ILE A 159 9.54 0.76 0.59
N LEU A 160 10.42 0.48 -0.39
CA LEU A 160 10.11 -0.30 -1.58
C LEU A 160 10.87 -1.61 -1.56
N MET A 161 10.15 -2.70 -1.78
CA MET A 161 10.68 -4.06 -1.78
C MET A 161 10.29 -4.81 -3.04
N HIS A 162 11.25 -5.52 -3.67
CA HIS A 162 11.01 -6.18 -4.96
C HIS A 162 11.81 -7.47 -5.11
N GLY A 163 11.29 -8.41 -5.88
CA GLY A 163 11.99 -9.62 -6.30
C GLY A 163 12.84 -9.40 -7.55
N ASP A 164 14.06 -9.92 -7.60
CA ASP A 164 14.97 -9.71 -8.74
C ASP A 164 14.61 -10.52 -9.99
N ILE A 165 13.75 -11.53 -9.86
CA ILE A 165 13.25 -12.35 -10.98
C ILE A 165 11.72 -12.23 -11.11
N ASP A 166 11.14 -11.13 -10.68
CA ASP A 166 9.71 -10.82 -10.87
C ASP A 166 9.41 -10.63 -12.36
N GLN A 167 8.55 -11.49 -12.92
CA GLN A 167 8.17 -11.48 -14.34
C GLN A 167 6.85 -10.76 -14.60
N ILE A 168 6.13 -10.36 -13.55
CA ILE A 168 4.83 -9.67 -13.67
C ILE A 168 5.05 -8.15 -13.61
N VAL A 169 5.72 -7.68 -12.58
CA VAL A 169 6.24 -6.31 -12.48
C VAL A 169 7.75 -6.42 -12.43
N THR A 170 8.40 -6.20 -13.57
CA THR A 170 9.84 -6.44 -13.69
C THR A 170 10.66 -5.54 -12.77
N ILE A 171 11.88 -5.97 -12.45
CA ILE A 171 12.81 -5.22 -11.60
C ILE A 171 13.10 -3.82 -12.16
N ASP A 172 12.95 -3.60 -13.46
CA ASP A 172 13.12 -2.30 -14.09
C ASP A 172 12.15 -1.26 -13.51
N SER A 173 10.92 -1.67 -13.25
CA SER A 173 9.91 -0.80 -12.58
C SER A 173 10.34 -0.33 -11.19
N PHE A 174 11.03 -1.20 -10.44
CA PHE A 174 11.62 -0.81 -9.14
C PHE A 174 12.79 0.16 -9.32
N LEU A 175 13.64 -0.07 -10.32
CA LEU A 175 14.76 0.83 -10.63
C LEU A 175 14.27 2.22 -11.07
N GLU A 176 13.25 2.25 -11.93
CA GLU A 176 12.58 3.49 -12.33
C GLU A 176 11.97 4.24 -11.14
N ALA A 177 11.30 3.53 -10.23
CA ALA A 177 10.77 4.12 -9.01
C ALA A 177 11.88 4.71 -8.13
N LYS A 178 12.99 3.97 -7.94
CA LYS A 178 14.16 4.46 -7.19
C LYS A 178 14.77 5.71 -7.83
N GLU A 179 14.91 5.72 -9.15
CA GLU A 179 15.39 6.89 -9.90
C GLU A 179 14.46 8.09 -9.74
N PHE A 180 13.13 7.87 -9.84
CA PHE A 180 12.13 8.90 -9.62
C PHE A 180 12.28 9.56 -8.25
N PHE A 181 12.40 8.77 -7.19
CA PHE A 181 12.58 9.32 -5.84
C PHE A 181 13.89 10.10 -5.72
N GLY A 182 14.98 9.60 -6.30
CA GLY A 182 16.27 10.31 -6.34
C GLY A 182 16.19 11.66 -7.06
N LYS A 183 15.57 11.70 -8.24
CA LYS A 183 15.36 12.93 -9.03
C LYS A 183 14.51 13.99 -8.31
N ASN A 184 13.61 13.54 -7.44
CA ASN A 184 12.75 14.42 -6.64
C ASN A 184 13.33 14.75 -5.24
N ASN A 185 14.61 14.43 -4.96
CA ASN A 185 15.24 14.59 -3.65
C ASN A 185 14.39 14.01 -2.52
N TYR A 186 13.91 12.79 -2.72
CA TYR A 186 13.05 12.09 -1.78
C TYR A 186 13.75 10.78 -1.37
N GLU A 187 14.27 10.75 -0.15
CA GLU A 187 14.92 9.57 0.39
C GLU A 187 13.90 8.48 0.72
N ILE A 188 14.23 7.26 0.30
CA ILE A 188 13.42 6.06 0.57
C ILE A 188 14.31 4.90 0.99
N GLU A 189 13.75 3.96 1.77
CA GLU A 189 14.38 2.68 2.03
C GLU A 189 14.07 1.71 0.87
N THR A 190 15.03 0.86 0.51
CA THR A 190 14.83 -0.09 -0.60
C THR A 190 15.42 -1.46 -0.27
N LYS A 191 14.77 -2.53 -0.75
CA LYS A 191 15.29 -3.90 -0.64
C LYS A 191 14.96 -4.69 -1.89
N VAL A 192 15.97 -5.35 -2.46
CA VAL A 192 15.78 -6.35 -3.52
C VAL A 192 16.03 -7.74 -2.95
N PHE A 193 15.10 -8.66 -3.19
CA PHE A 193 15.18 -10.05 -2.76
C PHE A 193 15.73 -10.92 -3.91
N LYS A 194 16.79 -11.66 -3.64
CA LYS A 194 17.42 -12.55 -4.63
C LYS A 194 16.59 -13.81 -4.89
N LYS A 195 16.49 -14.20 -6.16
CA LYS A 195 15.73 -15.37 -6.62
C LYS A 195 14.26 -15.32 -6.16
N CYS A 196 13.70 -14.12 -6.09
CA CYS A 196 12.33 -13.90 -5.67
C CYS A 196 11.47 -13.47 -6.86
N GLU A 197 10.39 -14.21 -7.08
CA GLU A 197 9.36 -13.92 -8.08
C GLU A 197 8.37 -12.87 -7.56
N HIS A 198 7.24 -12.70 -8.28
CA HIS A 198 6.14 -11.76 -7.92
C HIS A 198 5.40 -12.19 -6.65
N ARG A 199 5.99 -11.93 -5.48
CA ARG A 199 5.43 -12.30 -4.17
C ARG A 199 6.05 -11.47 -3.05
N ILE A 200 5.45 -11.55 -1.86
CA ILE A 200 6.02 -11.05 -0.61
C ILE A 200 6.73 -12.22 0.09
N PRO A 201 8.08 -12.28 0.10
CA PRO A 201 8.79 -13.33 0.82
C PRO A 201 8.74 -13.10 2.34
N THR A 202 9.02 -14.12 3.13
CA THR A 202 9.06 -14.04 4.60
C THR A 202 10.00 -12.92 5.09
N GLU A 203 11.17 -12.76 4.46
CA GLU A 203 12.09 -11.66 4.75
C GLU A 203 11.42 -10.30 4.49
N GLY A 204 10.63 -10.16 3.41
CA GLY A 204 9.90 -8.95 3.08
C GLY A 204 8.81 -8.62 4.10
N SER A 205 8.07 -9.63 4.57
CA SER A 205 7.11 -9.45 5.67
C SER A 205 7.81 -8.99 6.95
N SER A 206 8.95 -9.60 7.30
CA SER A 206 9.72 -9.22 8.48
C SER A 206 10.26 -7.79 8.40
N LEU A 207 10.77 -7.37 7.23
CA LEU A 207 11.24 -6.00 7.01
C LEU A 207 10.10 -4.98 7.08
N GLY A 208 8.92 -5.32 6.53
CA GLY A 208 7.74 -4.48 6.67
C GLY A 208 7.35 -4.26 8.14
N LEU A 209 7.37 -5.33 8.95
CA LEU A 209 7.13 -5.22 10.40
C LEU A 209 8.16 -4.34 11.11
N GLN A 210 9.45 -4.52 10.79
CA GLN A 210 10.52 -3.70 11.36
C GLN A 210 10.35 -2.22 10.99
N PHE A 211 9.97 -1.95 9.74
CA PHE A 211 9.71 -0.60 9.26
C PHE A 211 8.53 0.04 9.99
N ILE A 212 7.42 -0.70 10.21
CA ILE A 212 6.29 -0.23 11.00
C ILE A 212 6.72 0.11 12.42
N LYS A 213 7.44 -0.79 13.10
CA LYS A 213 7.93 -0.57 14.45
C LYS A 213 8.81 0.66 14.56
N LYS A 214 9.77 0.82 13.63
CA LYS A 214 10.67 1.97 13.57
C LYS A 214 9.90 3.28 13.48
N HIS A 215 8.89 3.36 12.60
CA HIS A 215 8.19 4.60 12.32
C HIS A 215 7.00 4.88 13.24
N PHE A 216 6.51 3.89 13.97
CA PHE A 216 5.60 4.10 15.10
C PHE A 216 6.33 4.25 16.45
N ASN A 217 7.67 4.18 16.48
CA ASN A 217 8.51 4.23 17.68
C ASN A 217 8.14 3.13 18.72
N LEU A 218 8.04 1.88 18.25
CA LEU A 218 7.67 0.69 19.03
C LEU A 218 8.84 -0.27 19.22
#